data_065580beb52b2a37054867c9ac2ea08a
#
_entry.id   065580beb52b2a37054867c9ac2ea08a
#
_cell.length_a   1.000
_cell.length_b   1.000
_cell.length_c   1.000
_cell.angle_alpha   90.00
_cell.angle_beta   90.00
_cell.angle_gamma   90.00
#
_symmetry.space_group_name_H-M   'P 1'
#
loop_
_entity.id
_entity.type
_entity.pdbx_description
1 polymer ?
#
loop_
_entity_poly.entity_id
_entity_poly.type
_entity_poly.pdbx_seq_one_letter_code
_entity_poly.pdbx_strand_id
1 'polypeptide(L)'
;MEFDAEAGEDSALEDSALEDNALEDNAQEDTAQEMGDEADQASDQSADHATGEETAPRKPALTEVNPGVDRDAVVAAALDSGAGLPKYLSPSSAGMFQECPRRWKHRYIDRLPDPPGEPALAGTFAHRVLELLLQEPPEHRTPERAKELARDVWPEIGDDDDFKALSLTEEQARAFRWRSWQAIEGLWSIENPSEVVVEATEQDIRVEIGGVPFRGIVDRLDIETDGLVIADYKSGKAPTERYQDARLHQVLLYAAAVAELSGIQPARARLLYLNQRIIEVDVTENNIAEVTATLQDTWARLQEACQTGEFEAQTGPLCAWCPFVAHCPEGQSEVTKRHGAGRVRHDAPGLAIIAEAS
;
A
#
# COMPACT_ATOMS: atom_id res chain seq x y z
N MET A 1 -2.54 -13.69 -27.82
CA MET A 1 -1.24 -13.84 -27.14
C MET A 1 -1.40 -14.87 -26.03
N GLU A 2 -0.74 -16.00 -26.18
CA GLU A 2 -0.97 -17.17 -25.33
C GLU A 2 -0.33 -16.96 -23.96
N PHE A 3 -1.10 -17.14 -22.90
CA PHE A 3 -0.65 -17.34 -21.54
C PHE A 3 -0.44 -18.84 -21.25
N ASP A 4 -0.10 -19.63 -22.26
CA ASP A 4 0.19 -21.03 -22.08
C ASP A 4 1.63 -21.19 -21.61
N ALA A 5 1.80 -21.57 -20.35
CA ALA A 5 3.04 -21.99 -19.77
C ALA A 5 3.20 -23.50 -20.06
N GLU A 6 4.14 -23.87 -20.92
CA GLU A 6 4.73 -25.19 -20.83
C GLU A 6 5.62 -25.24 -19.57
N ALA A 7 5.29 -26.16 -18.68
CA ALA A 7 6.07 -26.45 -17.50
C ALA A 7 7.42 -27.05 -17.94
N GLY A 8 8.46 -26.21 -17.94
CA GLY A 8 9.85 -26.66 -17.98
C GLY A 8 10.37 -26.63 -16.56
N GLU A 9 10.65 -27.80 -16.02
CA GLU A 9 11.43 -27.99 -14.81
C GLU A 9 12.79 -27.33 -15.02
N ASP A 10 13.11 -26.26 -14.29
CA ASP A 10 14.48 -26.03 -13.85
C ASP A 10 14.51 -25.18 -12.58
N SER A 11 15.16 -25.77 -11.62
CA SER A 11 15.45 -25.22 -10.30
C SER A 11 16.52 -24.13 -10.41
N ALA A 12 16.28 -23.02 -9.78
CA ALA A 12 17.16 -21.91 -9.43
C ALA A 12 16.69 -20.57 -10.00
N LEU A 13 15.82 -19.88 -9.26
CA LEU A 13 15.67 -18.42 -9.21
C LEU A 13 14.78 -18.05 -7.99
N GLU A 14 15.24 -18.40 -6.82
CA GLU A 14 14.92 -17.71 -5.59
C GLU A 14 15.83 -16.47 -5.56
N ASP A 15 15.31 -15.30 -5.89
CA ASP A 15 15.74 -13.99 -5.35
C ASP A 15 15.34 -12.88 -6.32
N SER A 16 14.12 -12.35 -6.21
CA SER A 16 13.85 -10.97 -6.66
C SER A 16 12.47 -10.40 -6.30
N ALA A 17 11.88 -10.85 -5.19
CA ALA A 17 10.64 -10.24 -4.66
C ALA A 17 10.95 -9.27 -3.51
N LEU A 18 11.83 -8.28 -3.71
CA LEU A 18 12.44 -7.57 -2.58
C LEU A 18 12.36 -6.03 -2.63
N GLU A 19 11.67 -5.40 -3.56
CA GLU A 19 11.74 -3.94 -3.67
C GLU A 19 10.70 -3.15 -2.88
N ASP A 20 9.54 -3.73 -2.55
CA ASP A 20 8.60 -3.06 -1.61
C ASP A 20 8.93 -3.29 -0.12
N ASN A 21 9.96 -4.08 0.18
CA ASN A 21 10.35 -4.45 1.55
C ASN A 21 11.74 -3.98 2.00
N ALA A 22 12.39 -3.07 1.30
CA ALA A 22 13.68 -2.53 1.72
C ALA A 22 13.62 -1.79 3.08
N LEU A 23 12.43 -1.64 3.64
CA LEU A 23 12.17 -0.97 4.92
C LEU A 23 12.34 -1.87 6.15
N GLU A 24 12.35 -3.20 6.02
CA GLU A 24 12.10 -4.05 7.19
C GLU A 24 13.27 -4.94 7.67
N ASP A 25 14.36 -5.11 6.94
CA ASP A 25 15.36 -6.14 7.28
C ASP A 25 16.68 -5.65 7.93
N ASN A 26 16.71 -4.50 8.61
CA ASN A 26 17.93 -4.06 9.32
C ASN A 26 17.69 -3.52 10.73
N ALA A 27 17.00 -4.27 11.59
CA ALA A 27 17.06 -4.06 13.03
C ALA A 27 17.41 -5.38 13.73
N GLN A 28 18.69 -5.55 13.91
CA GLN A 28 19.42 -6.34 14.93
C GLN A 28 18.73 -7.56 15.56
N GLU A 29 19.33 -8.71 15.29
CA GLU A 29 19.38 -9.81 16.27
C GLU A 29 20.01 -9.32 17.57
N ASP A 30 19.27 -9.39 18.66
CA ASP A 30 19.83 -9.71 19.96
C ASP A 30 18.79 -10.27 20.94
N THR A 31 19.11 -11.49 21.35
CA THR A 31 18.75 -12.21 22.59
C THR A 31 17.29 -12.50 22.93
N ALA A 32 17.01 -13.79 22.80
CA ALA A 32 15.96 -14.54 23.46
C ALA A 32 16.13 -14.55 25.01
N GLN A 33 15.03 -14.58 25.72
CA GLN A 33 14.87 -15.51 26.88
C GLN A 33 13.41 -15.74 27.24
N GLU A 34 13.16 -17.02 27.50
CA GLU A 34 11.95 -17.76 27.81
C GLU A 34 11.14 -17.25 29.02
N MET A 35 9.88 -17.61 29.01
CA MET A 35 9.02 -18.22 30.07
C MET A 35 7.57 -17.89 29.73
N GLY A 36 6.55 -18.71 29.66
CA GLY A 36 6.27 -19.94 30.33
C GLY A 36 4.74 -20.08 30.34
N ASP A 37 4.24 -21.27 30.16
CA ASP A 37 2.85 -21.73 30.13
C ASP A 37 1.92 -21.16 31.22
N GLU A 38 0.63 -20.99 30.88
CA GLU A 38 -0.46 -21.67 31.60
C GLU A 38 -1.80 -21.62 30.83
N ALA A 39 -2.37 -22.79 30.68
CA ALA A 39 -3.73 -23.04 30.20
C ALA A 39 -4.73 -22.86 31.33
N ASP A 40 -5.96 -22.44 31.08
CA ASP A 40 -7.11 -23.09 31.68
C ASP A 40 -8.45 -22.88 30.92
N GLN A 41 -9.34 -23.83 31.14
CA GLN A 41 -10.48 -24.40 30.49
C GLN A 41 -11.78 -23.58 30.54
N ALA A 42 -12.52 -23.76 29.45
CA ALA A 42 -13.94 -24.05 29.29
C ALA A 42 -15.01 -23.56 30.30
N SER A 43 -16.11 -22.99 29.75
CA SER A 43 -17.44 -23.50 30.07
C SER A 43 -18.49 -23.04 29.02
N ASP A 44 -19.16 -24.03 28.52
CA ASP A 44 -20.37 -24.10 27.72
C ASP A 44 -21.62 -23.58 28.48
N GLN A 45 -22.49 -22.77 27.85
CA GLN A 45 -23.93 -22.78 28.14
C GLN A 45 -24.75 -22.25 26.95
N SER A 46 -25.65 -23.10 26.55
CA SER A 46 -26.69 -23.02 25.52
C SER A 46 -27.94 -22.23 25.92
N ALA A 47 -28.69 -21.83 24.87
CA ALA A 47 -30.11 -21.53 24.73
C ALA A 47 -30.49 -20.04 24.84
N ASP A 48 -31.23 -19.41 23.90
CA ASP A 48 -32.59 -19.72 23.47
C ASP A 48 -32.98 -18.89 22.22
N HIS A 49 -33.83 -19.42 21.38
CA HIS A 49 -34.46 -18.84 20.19
C HIS A 49 -35.35 -17.62 20.49
N ALA A 50 -35.17 -16.52 19.78
CA ALA A 50 -36.21 -15.53 19.54
C ALA A 50 -36.15 -15.09 18.07
N THR A 51 -37.20 -15.48 17.33
CA THR A 51 -37.47 -15.04 15.96
C THR A 51 -37.88 -13.56 15.97
N GLY A 52 -37.00 -12.69 15.54
CA GLY A 52 -37.30 -11.31 15.23
C GLY A 52 -37.05 -11.08 13.74
N GLU A 53 -38.09 -10.66 13.04
CA GLU A 53 -38.05 -10.20 11.64
C GLU A 53 -37.15 -8.94 11.56
N GLU A 54 -35.90 -9.12 11.14
CA GLU A 54 -34.91 -8.06 11.05
C GLU A 54 -35.03 -7.42 9.67
N THR A 55 -35.59 -6.20 9.68
CA THR A 55 -35.60 -5.32 8.51
C THR A 55 -34.15 -5.02 8.08
N ALA A 56 -33.80 -5.43 6.87
CA ALA A 56 -32.51 -5.14 6.26
C ALA A 56 -32.12 -3.64 6.39
N PRO A 57 -30.91 -3.30 6.79
CA PRO A 57 -30.48 -1.92 6.90
C PRO A 57 -30.53 -1.23 5.53
N ARG A 58 -31.12 -0.02 5.48
CA ARG A 58 -31.15 0.81 4.29
C ARG A 58 -29.70 1.09 3.86
N LYS A 59 -29.38 0.75 2.61
CA LYS A 59 -28.11 1.12 1.93
C LYS A 59 -27.84 2.61 2.12
N PRO A 60 -26.71 3.01 2.71
CA PRO A 60 -26.23 4.38 2.53
C PRO A 60 -25.80 4.54 1.07
N ALA A 61 -26.32 5.56 0.38
CA ALA A 61 -25.93 5.86 -0.98
C ALA A 61 -24.54 6.52 -0.95
N LEU A 62 -23.51 5.72 -1.17
CA LEU A 62 -22.18 6.22 -1.54
C LEU A 62 -22.24 6.49 -3.06
N THR A 63 -22.26 7.77 -3.44
CA THR A 63 -22.51 8.20 -4.80
C THR A 63 -21.22 8.25 -5.63
N GLU A 64 -21.34 7.65 -6.83
CA GLU A 64 -20.53 7.81 -8.04
C GLU A 64 -19.05 7.37 -8.00
N VAL A 65 -18.84 6.16 -8.49
CA VAL A 65 -17.55 5.62 -8.91
C VAL A 65 -17.04 6.43 -10.11
N ASN A 66 -15.85 7.00 -10.00
CA ASN A 66 -15.18 7.66 -11.11
C ASN A 66 -14.09 6.72 -11.66
N PRO A 67 -14.29 6.07 -12.85
CA PRO A 67 -13.30 5.16 -13.40
C PRO A 67 -12.10 5.93 -13.94
N GLY A 68 -10.91 5.57 -13.53
CA GLY A 68 -9.65 6.01 -14.13
C GLY A 68 -9.00 7.21 -13.45
N VAL A 69 -8.83 7.19 -12.14
CA VAL A 69 -8.04 8.21 -11.45
C VAL A 69 -6.56 7.82 -11.49
N ASP A 70 -5.77 8.57 -12.24
CA ASP A 70 -4.32 8.52 -12.20
C ASP A 70 -3.86 8.89 -10.78
N ARG A 71 -3.34 7.90 -10.03
CA ARG A 71 -2.89 8.06 -8.64
C ARG A 71 -1.77 9.10 -8.51
N ASP A 72 -0.93 9.24 -9.51
CA ASP A 72 0.20 10.18 -9.51
C ASP A 72 -0.21 11.59 -9.97
N ALA A 73 -1.13 11.73 -10.92
CA ALA A 73 -1.71 13.02 -11.30
C ALA A 73 -2.48 13.69 -10.16
N VAL A 74 -3.06 12.89 -9.25
CA VAL A 74 -3.73 13.36 -8.03
C VAL A 74 -2.75 14.04 -7.07
N VAL A 75 -1.55 13.51 -6.95
CA VAL A 75 -0.47 14.06 -6.13
C VAL A 75 0.08 15.35 -6.74
N ALA A 76 0.26 15.40 -8.06
CA ALA A 76 0.79 16.57 -8.76
C ALA A 76 -0.16 17.78 -8.71
N ALA A 77 -1.47 17.57 -8.72
CA ALA A 77 -2.47 18.65 -8.66
C ALA A 77 -2.59 19.34 -7.29
N ALA A 78 -1.93 18.79 -6.25
CA ALA A 78 -2.06 19.26 -4.86
C ALA A 78 -1.18 20.48 -4.50
N LEU A 79 -0.20 20.87 -5.33
CA LEU A 79 0.86 21.81 -4.94
C LEU A 79 0.61 23.28 -5.33
N ASP A 80 -0.63 23.73 -5.51
CA ASP A 80 -0.92 25.09 -5.99
C ASP A 80 -1.31 26.09 -4.87
N SER A 81 -0.70 25.96 -3.70
CA SER A 81 -0.70 27.03 -2.69
C SER A 81 0.67 27.68 -2.63
N GLY A 82 0.74 29.00 -2.76
CA GLY A 82 1.98 29.77 -2.96
C GLY A 82 3.09 29.63 -1.89
N ALA A 83 2.98 28.66 -0.98
CA ALA A 83 3.95 28.31 0.05
C ALA A 83 4.48 26.86 -0.08
N GLY A 84 4.12 26.11 -1.15
CA GLY A 84 4.51 24.71 -1.30
C GLY A 84 3.71 23.74 -0.41
N LEU A 85 2.73 24.22 0.35
CA LEU A 85 1.86 23.38 1.18
C LEU A 85 0.85 22.63 0.29
N PRO A 86 0.70 21.30 0.41
CA PRO A 86 -0.26 20.56 -0.39
C PRO A 86 -1.70 20.89 0.03
N LYS A 87 -2.64 20.75 -0.93
CA LYS A 87 -4.08 20.97 -0.65
C LYS A 87 -4.67 19.93 0.31
N TYR A 88 -4.05 18.76 0.39
CA TYR A 88 -4.44 17.63 1.26
C TYR A 88 -3.25 16.71 1.47
N LEU A 89 -3.30 15.91 2.53
CA LEU A 89 -2.44 14.75 2.71
C LEU A 89 -3.13 13.48 2.20
N SER A 90 -2.36 12.60 1.57
CA SER A 90 -2.74 11.19 1.37
C SER A 90 -1.97 10.32 2.36
N PRO A 91 -2.37 9.05 2.60
CA PRO A 91 -1.61 8.14 3.45
C PRO A 91 -0.14 7.99 3.02
N SER A 92 0.10 7.82 1.72
CA SER A 92 1.46 7.71 1.16
C SER A 92 2.28 9.00 1.31
N SER A 93 1.66 10.16 1.10
CA SER A 93 2.33 11.46 1.29
C SER A 93 2.65 11.71 2.76
N ALA A 94 1.73 11.40 3.67
CA ALA A 94 1.96 11.52 5.11
C ALA A 94 3.08 10.59 5.58
N GLY A 95 3.03 9.30 5.17
CA GLY A 95 4.06 8.32 5.50
C GLY A 95 5.44 8.74 4.99
N MET A 96 5.53 9.20 3.75
CA MET A 96 6.81 9.68 3.20
C MET A 96 7.39 10.86 3.98
N PHE A 97 6.55 11.82 4.44
CA PHE A 97 7.00 12.93 5.26
C PHE A 97 7.47 12.46 6.65
N GLN A 98 6.75 11.51 7.25
CA GLN A 98 7.13 10.90 8.53
C GLN A 98 8.47 10.16 8.42
N GLU A 99 8.68 9.42 7.32
CA GLU A 99 9.94 8.70 7.08
C GLU A 99 11.11 9.64 6.84
N CYS A 100 10.94 10.67 5.99
CA CYS A 100 12.00 11.63 5.69
C CYS A 100 11.43 12.92 5.07
N PRO A 101 11.32 14.03 5.82
CA PRO A 101 10.89 15.33 5.28
C PRO A 101 11.66 15.77 4.04
N ARG A 102 12.98 15.50 3.98
CA ARG A 102 13.81 15.84 2.80
C ARG A 102 13.39 15.05 1.56
N ARG A 103 13.09 13.75 1.71
CA ARG A 103 12.58 12.91 0.61
C ARG A 103 11.25 13.46 0.10
N TRP A 104 10.35 13.81 1.01
CA TRP A 104 9.06 14.42 0.69
C TRP A 104 9.23 15.73 -0.10
N LYS A 105 10.13 16.63 0.35
CA LYS A 105 10.46 17.87 -0.35
C LYS A 105 10.93 17.61 -1.79
N HIS A 106 11.87 16.67 -1.96
CA HIS A 106 12.40 16.35 -3.30
C HIS A 106 11.28 15.87 -4.24
N ARG A 107 10.35 15.05 -3.75
CA ARG A 107 9.25 14.55 -4.56
C ARG A 107 8.21 15.63 -4.86
N TYR A 108 7.72 16.34 -3.83
CA TYR A 108 6.53 17.18 -3.96
C TYR A 108 6.79 18.66 -4.22
N ILE A 109 7.91 19.21 -3.76
CA ILE A 109 8.29 20.61 -3.96
C ILE A 109 9.29 20.73 -5.11
N ASP A 110 10.41 20.01 -5.03
CA ASP A 110 11.46 20.08 -6.04
C ASP A 110 11.07 19.31 -7.32
N ARG A 111 10.11 18.40 -7.22
CA ARG A 111 9.57 17.59 -8.33
C ARG A 111 10.66 16.83 -9.08
N LEU A 112 11.60 16.28 -8.33
CA LEU A 112 12.63 15.44 -8.92
C LEU A 112 11.99 14.15 -9.48
N PRO A 113 12.51 13.63 -10.59
CA PRO A 113 12.02 12.39 -11.18
C PRO A 113 12.09 11.23 -10.20
N ASP A 114 10.98 10.50 -10.06
CA ASP A 114 10.85 9.28 -9.25
C ASP A 114 9.90 8.33 -10.01
N PRO A 115 10.37 7.80 -11.17
CA PRO A 115 9.54 6.92 -11.98
C PRO A 115 9.27 5.61 -11.22
N PRO A 116 8.07 5.04 -11.35
CA PRO A 116 7.74 3.78 -10.69
C PRO A 116 8.62 2.64 -11.22
N GLY A 117 9.13 1.81 -10.30
CA GLY A 117 9.84 0.59 -10.66
C GLY A 117 8.88 -0.56 -11.02
N GLU A 118 9.44 -1.71 -11.45
CA GLU A 118 8.66 -2.91 -11.79
C GLU A 118 7.64 -3.31 -10.70
N PRO A 119 7.96 -3.30 -9.38
CA PRO A 119 7.00 -3.69 -8.35
C PRO A 119 5.79 -2.78 -8.28
N ALA A 120 5.99 -1.46 -8.39
CA ALA A 120 4.90 -0.49 -8.37
C ALA A 120 3.97 -0.66 -9.57
N LEU A 121 4.53 -0.85 -10.78
CA LEU A 121 3.74 -1.11 -12.00
C LEU A 121 3.02 -2.46 -11.94
N ALA A 122 3.65 -3.49 -11.36
CA ALA A 122 2.99 -4.78 -11.11
C ALA A 122 1.81 -4.64 -10.13
N GLY A 123 1.98 -3.82 -9.08
CA GLY A 123 0.92 -3.46 -8.15
C GLY A 123 -0.23 -2.74 -8.85
N THR A 124 0.05 -1.69 -9.64
CA THR A 124 -0.95 -0.96 -10.42
C THR A 124 -1.74 -1.89 -11.34
N PHE A 125 -1.04 -2.79 -12.03
CA PHE A 125 -1.71 -3.79 -12.88
C PHE A 125 -2.62 -4.72 -12.08
N ALA A 126 -2.14 -5.24 -10.94
CA ALA A 126 -2.94 -6.14 -10.11
C ALA A 126 -4.19 -5.44 -9.56
N HIS A 127 -4.05 -4.22 -9.01
CA HIS A 127 -5.17 -3.42 -8.50
C HIS A 127 -6.22 -3.18 -9.60
N ARG A 128 -5.79 -2.81 -10.81
CA ARG A 128 -6.72 -2.55 -11.93
C ARG A 128 -7.51 -3.79 -12.34
N VAL A 129 -6.87 -4.95 -12.40
CA VAL A 129 -7.54 -6.22 -12.72
C VAL A 129 -8.52 -6.60 -11.61
N LEU A 130 -8.11 -6.49 -10.34
CA LEU A 130 -8.95 -6.84 -9.18
C LEU A 130 -10.13 -5.86 -9.03
N GLU A 131 -9.92 -4.58 -9.28
CA GLU A 131 -10.99 -3.59 -9.35
C GLU A 131 -12.10 -4.02 -10.31
N LEU A 132 -11.73 -4.32 -11.57
CA LEU A 132 -12.69 -4.74 -12.60
C LEU A 132 -13.37 -6.08 -12.26
N LEU A 133 -12.61 -7.02 -11.72
CA LEU A 133 -13.14 -8.32 -11.31
C LEU A 133 -14.20 -8.18 -10.21
N LEU A 134 -13.93 -7.35 -9.21
CA LEU A 134 -14.84 -7.19 -8.05
C LEU A 134 -16.08 -6.35 -8.39
N GLN A 135 -16.09 -5.64 -9.53
CA GLN A 135 -17.28 -4.99 -10.10
C GLN A 135 -18.21 -5.97 -10.81
N GLU A 136 -17.71 -7.16 -11.19
CA GLU A 136 -18.51 -8.19 -11.83
C GLU A 136 -19.47 -8.86 -10.82
N PRO A 137 -20.59 -9.48 -11.29
CA PRO A 137 -21.42 -10.32 -10.44
C PRO A 137 -20.61 -11.42 -9.75
N PRO A 138 -20.93 -11.80 -8.50
CA PRO A 138 -20.16 -12.77 -7.72
C PRO A 138 -19.83 -14.07 -8.44
N GLU A 139 -20.80 -14.61 -9.22
CA GLU A 139 -20.64 -15.85 -9.99
C GLU A 139 -19.62 -15.75 -11.13
N HIS A 140 -19.27 -14.54 -11.57
CA HIS A 140 -18.26 -14.28 -12.61
C HIS A 140 -16.88 -13.99 -12.05
N ARG A 141 -16.69 -13.89 -10.73
CA ARG A 141 -15.41 -13.58 -10.10
C ARG A 141 -14.53 -14.82 -9.99
N THR A 142 -14.12 -15.34 -11.14
CA THR A 142 -13.33 -16.57 -11.28
C THR A 142 -11.90 -16.27 -11.74
N PRO A 143 -10.92 -17.17 -11.49
CA PRO A 143 -9.57 -17.03 -12.02
C PRO A 143 -9.53 -16.89 -13.55
N GLU A 144 -10.39 -17.62 -14.25
CA GLU A 144 -10.49 -17.55 -15.71
C GLU A 144 -10.91 -16.15 -16.17
N ARG A 145 -11.92 -15.56 -15.49
CA ARG A 145 -12.37 -14.20 -15.79
C ARG A 145 -11.30 -13.15 -15.47
N ALA A 146 -10.61 -13.30 -14.34
CA ALA A 146 -9.48 -12.44 -14.00
C ALA A 146 -8.36 -12.50 -15.05
N LYS A 147 -8.09 -13.69 -15.60
CA LYS A 147 -7.11 -13.87 -16.68
C LYS A 147 -7.53 -13.19 -17.99
N GLU A 148 -8.83 -13.16 -18.30
CA GLU A 148 -9.37 -12.38 -19.43
C GLU A 148 -9.19 -10.88 -19.18
N LEU A 149 -9.61 -10.38 -18.02
CA LEU A 149 -9.45 -8.98 -17.64
C LEU A 149 -7.98 -8.55 -17.63
N ALA A 150 -7.07 -9.41 -17.17
CA ALA A 150 -5.63 -9.14 -17.22
C ALA A 150 -5.11 -8.96 -18.65
N ARG A 151 -5.66 -9.68 -19.64
CA ARG A 151 -5.31 -9.47 -21.05
C ARG A 151 -5.87 -8.16 -21.59
N ASP A 152 -7.08 -7.80 -21.17
CA ASP A 152 -7.75 -6.57 -21.62
C ASP A 152 -7.09 -5.33 -21.02
N VAL A 153 -6.63 -5.40 -19.75
CA VAL A 153 -5.93 -4.32 -19.03
C VAL A 153 -4.46 -4.19 -19.47
N TRP A 154 -3.84 -5.27 -19.97
CA TRP A 154 -2.42 -5.26 -20.30
C TRP A 154 -1.97 -4.07 -21.17
N PRO A 155 -2.71 -3.63 -22.22
CA PRO A 155 -2.32 -2.45 -22.99
C PRO A 155 -2.22 -1.17 -22.17
N GLU A 156 -3.02 -1.00 -21.09
CA GLU A 156 -2.94 0.17 -20.21
C GLU A 156 -1.55 0.28 -19.55
N ILE A 157 -0.92 -0.87 -19.23
CA ILE A 157 0.41 -0.92 -18.62
C ILE A 157 1.51 -1.01 -19.69
N GLY A 158 1.36 -1.87 -20.68
CA GLY A 158 2.39 -2.11 -21.71
C GLY A 158 2.64 -0.92 -22.62
N ASP A 159 1.65 -0.05 -22.78
CA ASP A 159 1.77 1.19 -23.56
C ASP A 159 2.12 2.41 -22.71
N ASP A 160 2.16 2.28 -21.40
CA ASP A 160 2.55 3.32 -20.46
C ASP A 160 4.02 3.72 -20.64
N ASP A 161 4.31 5.01 -20.51
CA ASP A 161 5.66 5.54 -20.71
C ASP A 161 6.63 5.11 -19.61
N ASP A 162 6.15 4.94 -18.38
CA ASP A 162 6.96 4.46 -17.26
C ASP A 162 7.33 3.00 -17.45
N PHE A 163 6.40 2.15 -17.94
CA PHE A 163 6.71 0.77 -18.28
C PHE A 163 7.73 0.69 -19.42
N LYS A 164 7.58 1.49 -20.47
CA LYS A 164 8.55 1.56 -21.57
C LYS A 164 9.93 2.03 -21.11
N ALA A 165 9.96 2.96 -20.14
CA ALA A 165 11.22 3.47 -19.57
C ALA A 165 12.03 2.40 -18.84
N LEU A 166 11.40 1.32 -18.33
CA LEU A 166 12.09 0.16 -17.76
C LEU A 166 13.00 -0.53 -18.77
N SER A 167 12.76 -0.35 -20.07
CA SER A 167 13.57 -0.92 -21.17
C SER A 167 13.76 -2.43 -21.07
N LEU A 168 12.73 -3.15 -20.63
CA LEU A 168 12.77 -4.60 -20.43
C LEU A 168 12.96 -5.33 -21.77
N THR A 169 13.74 -6.39 -21.76
CA THR A 169 13.78 -7.36 -22.86
C THR A 169 12.43 -8.09 -22.97
N GLU A 170 12.17 -8.76 -24.09
CA GLU A 170 10.95 -9.56 -24.24
C GLU A 170 10.79 -10.63 -23.16
N GLU A 171 11.92 -11.24 -22.74
CA GLU A 171 11.94 -12.23 -21.67
C GLU A 171 11.61 -11.62 -20.33
N GLN A 172 12.21 -10.49 -19.98
CA GLN A 172 11.92 -9.74 -18.75
C GLN A 172 10.48 -9.25 -18.71
N ALA A 173 9.95 -8.71 -19.82
CA ALA A 173 8.56 -8.29 -19.93
C ALA A 173 7.59 -9.49 -19.78
N ARG A 174 7.98 -10.69 -20.23
CA ARG A 174 7.19 -11.92 -20.02
C ARG A 174 7.23 -12.33 -18.55
N ALA A 175 8.40 -12.28 -17.91
CA ALA A 175 8.56 -12.57 -16.50
C ALA A 175 7.79 -11.57 -15.63
N PHE A 176 7.80 -10.27 -15.98
CA PHE A 176 6.97 -9.25 -15.32
C PHE A 176 5.48 -9.63 -15.36
N ARG A 177 4.93 -9.92 -16.55
CA ARG A 177 3.51 -10.32 -16.70
C ARG A 177 3.18 -11.56 -15.87
N TRP A 178 4.10 -12.53 -15.85
CA TRP A 178 3.90 -13.75 -15.08
C TRP A 178 3.85 -13.49 -13.57
N ARG A 179 4.81 -12.72 -13.04
CA ARG A 179 4.81 -12.34 -11.62
C ARG A 179 3.55 -11.55 -11.23
N SER A 180 3.16 -10.59 -12.07
CA SER A 180 1.94 -9.81 -11.85
C SER A 180 0.68 -10.70 -11.86
N TRP A 181 0.63 -11.67 -12.77
CA TRP A 181 -0.46 -12.64 -12.80
C TRP A 181 -0.48 -13.51 -11.52
N GLN A 182 0.67 -13.99 -11.07
CA GLN A 182 0.76 -14.78 -9.83
C GLN A 182 0.25 -13.98 -8.61
N ALA A 183 0.49 -12.69 -8.55
CA ALA A 183 -0.07 -11.84 -7.50
C ALA A 183 -1.59 -11.77 -7.59
N ILE A 184 -2.17 -11.56 -8.79
CA ILE A 184 -3.62 -11.52 -9.00
C ILE A 184 -4.26 -12.87 -8.63
N GLU A 185 -3.73 -13.98 -9.17
CA GLU A 185 -4.20 -15.33 -8.88
C GLU A 185 -4.10 -15.67 -7.39
N GLY A 186 -3.13 -15.08 -6.71
CA GLY A 186 -2.90 -15.25 -5.28
C GLY A 186 -4.05 -14.77 -4.40
N LEU A 187 -5.01 -13.96 -4.92
CA LEU A 187 -6.22 -13.58 -4.18
C LEU A 187 -7.01 -14.80 -3.74
N TRP A 188 -7.18 -15.80 -4.62
CA TRP A 188 -7.94 -17.03 -4.30
C TRP A 188 -7.27 -17.94 -3.25
N SER A 189 -6.02 -17.67 -2.88
CA SER A 189 -5.36 -18.36 -1.77
C SER A 189 -5.72 -17.79 -0.40
N ILE A 190 -6.24 -16.56 -0.35
CA ILE A 190 -6.50 -15.83 0.89
C ILE A 190 -7.97 -15.48 1.09
N GLU A 191 -8.77 -15.38 0.02
CA GLU A 191 -10.22 -15.20 0.10
C GLU A 191 -10.94 -15.82 -1.10
N ASN A 192 -12.25 -15.99 -1.01
CA ASN A 192 -13.11 -16.36 -2.14
C ASN A 192 -13.83 -15.11 -2.67
N PRO A 193 -13.43 -14.54 -3.81
CA PRO A 193 -14.03 -13.30 -4.34
C PRO A 193 -15.53 -13.40 -4.61
N SER A 194 -16.06 -14.61 -4.88
CA SER A 194 -17.49 -14.83 -5.12
C SER A 194 -18.36 -14.72 -3.86
N GLU A 195 -17.77 -14.76 -2.67
CA GLU A 195 -18.46 -14.63 -1.39
C GLU A 195 -18.40 -13.21 -0.82
N VAL A 196 -17.57 -12.34 -1.40
CA VAL A 196 -17.40 -10.97 -0.92
C VAL A 196 -18.55 -10.09 -1.39
N VAL A 197 -19.18 -9.36 -0.47
CA VAL A 197 -20.19 -8.36 -0.79
C VAL A 197 -19.51 -7.00 -0.89
N VAL A 198 -19.19 -6.60 -2.11
CA VAL A 198 -18.49 -5.34 -2.38
C VAL A 198 -19.49 -4.19 -2.42
N GLU A 199 -19.24 -3.15 -1.64
CA GLU A 199 -19.98 -1.87 -1.69
C GLU A 199 -19.37 -0.92 -2.72
N ALA A 200 -18.02 -0.80 -2.73
CA ALA A 200 -17.31 0.07 -3.67
C ALA A 200 -15.88 -0.44 -3.94
N THR A 201 -15.34 -0.08 -5.11
CA THR A 201 -13.94 -0.27 -5.48
C THR A 201 -13.31 1.07 -5.88
N GLU A 202 -12.02 1.26 -5.64
CA GLU A 202 -11.24 2.47 -5.98
C GLU A 202 -11.95 3.78 -5.58
N GLN A 203 -12.53 3.80 -4.36
CA GLN A 203 -13.32 4.92 -3.86
C GLN A 203 -12.43 6.13 -3.54
N ASP A 204 -12.53 7.22 -4.34
CA ASP A 204 -11.86 8.50 -4.05
C ASP A 204 -12.58 9.24 -2.92
N ILE A 205 -11.94 9.39 -1.78
CA ILE A 205 -12.48 10.06 -0.59
C ILE A 205 -11.72 11.35 -0.34
N ARG A 206 -12.47 12.44 -0.16
CA ARG A 206 -11.94 13.77 0.21
C ARG A 206 -12.72 14.30 1.39
N VAL A 207 -12.06 14.40 2.52
CA VAL A 207 -12.64 14.80 3.80
C VAL A 207 -11.63 15.59 4.63
N GLU A 208 -12.06 16.12 5.77
CA GLU A 208 -11.16 16.59 6.82
C GLU A 208 -11.15 15.57 7.95
N ILE A 209 -9.98 15.05 8.31
CA ILE A 209 -9.78 14.17 9.47
C ILE A 209 -9.12 14.99 10.56
N GLY A 210 -9.85 15.26 11.65
CA GLY A 210 -9.34 16.07 12.75
C GLY A 210 -8.87 17.48 12.33
N GLY A 211 -9.52 18.09 11.33
CA GLY A 211 -9.15 19.40 10.77
C GLY A 211 -7.98 19.36 9.75
N VAL A 212 -7.49 18.18 9.37
CA VAL A 212 -6.47 18.00 8.34
C VAL A 212 -7.17 17.65 7.03
N PRO A 213 -6.96 18.43 5.93
CA PRO A 213 -7.45 18.06 4.61
C PRO A 213 -6.83 16.73 4.17
N PHE A 214 -7.67 15.75 3.89
CA PHE A 214 -7.27 14.39 3.55
C PHE A 214 -7.86 13.96 2.22
N ARG A 215 -7.08 13.20 1.45
CA ARG A 215 -7.55 12.48 0.28
C ARG A 215 -6.94 11.09 0.26
N GLY A 216 -7.78 10.10 0.03
CA GLY A 216 -7.36 8.71 -0.15
C GLY A 216 -8.20 8.02 -1.20
N ILE A 217 -7.64 6.97 -1.80
CA ILE A 217 -8.36 6.05 -2.66
C ILE A 217 -8.40 4.72 -1.92
N VAL A 218 -9.60 4.26 -1.60
CA VAL A 218 -9.83 2.97 -0.93
C VAL A 218 -9.98 1.91 -2.01
N ASP A 219 -9.09 0.92 -2.02
CA ASP A 219 -9.08 -0.12 -3.06
C ASP A 219 -10.42 -0.87 -3.10
N ARG A 220 -10.94 -1.25 -1.91
CA ARG A 220 -12.21 -1.94 -1.78
C ARG A 220 -12.89 -1.66 -0.45
N LEU A 221 -14.19 -1.44 -0.50
CA LEU A 221 -15.08 -1.33 0.67
C LEU A 221 -16.09 -2.46 0.61
N ASP A 222 -16.12 -3.30 1.64
CA ASP A 222 -16.98 -4.47 1.74
C ASP A 222 -18.09 -4.26 2.76
N ILE A 223 -19.19 -5.00 2.60
CA ILE A 223 -20.25 -5.13 3.59
C ILE A 223 -20.17 -6.52 4.21
N GLU A 224 -20.00 -6.57 5.51
CA GLU A 224 -20.08 -7.81 6.29
C GLU A 224 -21.19 -7.71 7.34
N THR A 225 -21.44 -8.81 8.05
CA THR A 225 -22.54 -8.89 9.03
C THR A 225 -22.42 -7.90 10.18
N ASP A 226 -21.21 -7.53 10.53
CA ASP A 226 -20.87 -6.61 11.63
C ASP A 226 -20.58 -5.16 11.16
N GLY A 227 -20.58 -4.90 9.84
CA GLY A 227 -20.45 -3.54 9.29
C GLY A 227 -19.60 -3.45 8.05
N LEU A 228 -19.13 -2.22 7.78
CA LEU A 228 -18.23 -1.93 6.66
C LEU A 228 -16.81 -2.42 6.97
N VAL A 229 -16.12 -2.92 5.97
CA VAL A 229 -14.73 -3.39 6.05
C VAL A 229 -13.91 -2.72 4.96
N ILE A 230 -12.82 -2.07 5.36
CA ILE A 230 -11.83 -1.51 4.43
C ILE A 230 -10.89 -2.65 4.02
N ALA A 231 -10.66 -2.82 2.73
CA ALA A 231 -9.69 -3.78 2.20
C ALA A 231 -8.73 -3.08 1.22
N ASP A 232 -7.43 -3.30 1.41
CA ASP A 232 -6.36 -2.71 0.60
C ASP A 232 -5.42 -3.83 0.15
N TYR A 233 -5.16 -3.91 -1.15
CA TYR A 233 -4.32 -4.95 -1.74
C TYR A 233 -2.84 -4.62 -1.64
N LYS A 234 -2.03 -5.61 -1.33
CA LYS A 234 -0.58 -5.52 -1.30
C LYS A 234 0.04 -6.64 -2.14
N SER A 235 0.80 -6.25 -3.18
CA SER A 235 1.52 -7.19 -4.04
C SER A 235 2.90 -7.57 -3.49
N GLY A 236 3.43 -6.79 -2.53
CA GLY A 236 4.71 -7.03 -1.88
C GLY A 236 4.68 -8.13 -0.82
N LYS A 237 5.80 -8.33 -0.14
CA LYS A 237 5.94 -9.31 0.95
C LYS A 237 5.20 -8.83 2.20
N ALA A 238 4.45 -9.72 2.85
CA ALA A 238 3.81 -9.43 4.11
C ALA A 238 4.84 -9.16 5.22
N PRO A 239 4.65 -8.12 6.04
CA PRO A 239 5.56 -7.80 7.14
C PRO A 239 5.55 -8.90 8.20
N THR A 240 6.63 -8.98 8.96
CA THR A 240 6.63 -9.79 10.19
C THR A 240 5.72 -9.16 11.24
N GLU A 241 5.31 -9.92 12.25
CA GLU A 241 4.41 -9.45 13.32
C GLU A 241 4.87 -8.14 13.96
N ARG A 242 6.17 -7.97 14.13
CA ARG A 242 6.78 -6.77 14.71
C ARG A 242 6.44 -5.47 13.97
N TYR A 243 6.17 -5.54 12.66
CA TYR A 243 5.97 -4.37 11.79
C TYR A 243 4.55 -4.25 11.23
N GLN A 244 3.61 -5.09 11.69
CA GLN A 244 2.24 -5.09 11.19
C GLN A 244 1.51 -3.79 11.54
N ASP A 245 1.64 -3.31 12.77
CA ASP A 245 0.93 -2.12 13.26
C ASP A 245 1.25 -0.88 12.42
N ALA A 246 2.52 -0.71 12.04
CA ALA A 246 2.93 0.40 11.19
C ALA A 246 2.27 0.36 9.80
N ARG A 247 2.02 -0.85 9.28
CA ARG A 247 1.34 -1.02 7.98
C ARG A 247 -0.18 -0.80 8.07
N LEU A 248 -0.78 -1.15 9.19
CA LEU A 248 -2.21 -0.94 9.44
C LEU A 248 -2.58 0.54 9.56
N HIS A 249 -1.64 1.43 9.85
CA HIS A 249 -1.88 2.86 9.94
C HIS A 249 -2.54 3.45 8.68
N GLN A 250 -2.16 2.98 7.49
CA GLN A 250 -2.75 3.41 6.22
C GLN A 250 -4.24 3.08 6.15
N VAL A 251 -4.62 1.84 6.42
CA VAL A 251 -6.02 1.39 6.32
C VAL A 251 -6.88 1.95 7.44
N LEU A 252 -6.30 2.27 8.60
CA LEU A 252 -6.99 2.98 9.67
C LEU A 252 -7.27 4.45 9.30
N LEU A 253 -6.39 5.12 8.55
CA LEU A 253 -6.67 6.44 7.98
C LEU A 253 -7.82 6.38 6.96
N TYR A 254 -7.89 5.32 6.16
CA TYR A 254 -9.04 5.10 5.29
C TYR A 254 -10.32 4.86 6.07
N ALA A 255 -10.25 4.10 7.18
CA ALA A 255 -11.41 3.89 8.05
C ALA A 255 -11.88 5.21 8.68
N ALA A 256 -10.97 6.07 9.15
CA ALA A 256 -11.29 7.41 9.60
C ALA A 256 -11.96 8.24 8.50
N ALA A 257 -11.42 8.21 7.27
CA ALA A 257 -11.98 8.95 6.14
C ALA A 257 -13.38 8.47 5.75
N VAL A 258 -13.63 7.16 5.76
CA VAL A 258 -14.96 6.58 5.50
C VAL A 258 -15.94 6.97 6.60
N ALA A 259 -15.52 6.96 7.86
CA ALA A 259 -16.35 7.40 8.98
C ALA A 259 -16.76 8.88 8.86
N GLU A 260 -15.83 9.75 8.52
CA GLU A 260 -16.11 11.19 8.27
C GLU A 260 -17.06 11.41 7.08
N LEU A 261 -16.87 10.63 6.00
CA LEU A 261 -17.68 10.76 4.79
C LEU A 261 -19.12 10.26 4.98
N SER A 262 -19.28 9.10 5.62
CA SER A 262 -20.56 8.36 5.70
C SER A 262 -21.29 8.53 7.01
N GLY A 263 -20.61 8.99 8.07
CA GLY A 263 -21.11 8.95 9.45
C GLY A 263 -21.17 7.54 10.05
N ILE A 264 -20.62 6.52 9.36
CA ILE A 264 -20.60 5.12 9.80
C ILE A 264 -19.16 4.69 10.00
N GLN A 265 -18.81 4.33 11.23
CA GLN A 265 -17.49 3.78 11.51
C GLN A 265 -17.40 2.36 10.91
N PRO A 266 -16.39 2.06 10.06
CA PRO A 266 -16.12 0.69 9.63
C PRO A 266 -15.85 -0.21 10.84
N ALA A 267 -16.21 -1.48 10.73
CA ALA A 267 -15.96 -2.48 11.77
C ALA A 267 -14.48 -2.92 11.77
N ARG A 268 -13.93 -3.11 10.57
CA ARG A 268 -12.56 -3.64 10.39
C ARG A 268 -11.83 -2.97 9.23
N ALA A 269 -10.51 -3.10 9.27
CA ALA A 269 -9.63 -2.72 8.18
C ALA A 269 -8.61 -3.83 7.90
N ARG A 270 -8.35 -4.12 6.62
CA ARG A 270 -7.55 -5.26 6.15
C ARG A 270 -6.48 -4.84 5.16
N LEU A 271 -5.32 -5.47 5.27
CA LEU A 271 -4.29 -5.53 4.24
C LEU A 271 -4.30 -6.94 3.64
N LEU A 272 -4.61 -7.05 2.36
CA LEU A 272 -4.64 -8.32 1.64
C LEU A 272 -3.30 -8.52 0.92
N TYR A 273 -2.34 -9.17 1.58
CA TYR A 273 -1.08 -9.53 0.95
C TYR A 273 -1.29 -10.70 0.01
N LEU A 274 -1.40 -10.38 -1.27
CA LEU A 274 -1.73 -11.34 -2.34
C LEU A 274 -0.78 -12.54 -2.31
N ASN A 275 -1.34 -13.77 -2.42
CA ASN A 275 -0.63 -15.05 -2.33
C ASN A 275 0.08 -15.31 -0.99
N GLN A 276 -0.27 -14.60 0.08
CA GLN A 276 0.40 -14.76 1.38
C GLN A 276 -0.62 -14.85 2.52
N ARG A 277 -1.18 -13.72 2.98
CA ARG A 277 -2.11 -13.67 4.12
C ARG A 277 -2.88 -12.36 4.18
N ILE A 278 -3.94 -12.35 4.97
CA ILE A 278 -4.65 -11.15 5.40
C ILE A 278 -4.09 -10.69 6.75
N ILE A 279 -3.85 -9.40 6.89
CA ILE A 279 -3.58 -8.74 8.17
C ILE A 279 -4.77 -7.83 8.45
N GLU A 280 -5.43 -8.03 9.57
CA GLU A 280 -6.69 -7.36 9.91
C GLU A 280 -6.60 -6.70 11.28
N VAL A 281 -7.35 -5.62 11.46
CA VAL A 281 -7.52 -4.90 12.71
C VAL A 281 -8.97 -4.46 12.88
N ASP A 282 -9.51 -4.60 14.09
CA ASP A 282 -10.79 -4.01 14.47
C ASP A 282 -10.66 -2.49 14.51
N VAL A 283 -11.63 -1.78 13.91
CA VAL A 283 -11.64 -0.31 13.95
C VAL A 283 -12.32 0.14 15.24
N THR A 284 -11.51 0.73 16.12
CA THR A 284 -11.94 1.21 17.43
C THR A 284 -11.79 2.73 17.52
N GLU A 285 -12.55 3.37 18.43
CA GLU A 285 -12.39 4.80 18.70
C GLU A 285 -10.94 5.16 19.08
N ASN A 286 -10.24 4.25 19.80
CA ASN A 286 -8.86 4.49 20.23
C ASN A 286 -7.89 4.52 19.06
N ASN A 287 -7.91 3.53 18.15
CA ASN A 287 -6.98 3.52 17.04
C ASN A 287 -7.31 4.59 15.98
N ILE A 288 -8.58 4.96 15.80
CA ILE A 288 -8.94 6.12 15.00
C ILE A 288 -8.42 7.43 15.62
N ALA A 289 -8.54 7.60 16.93
CA ALA A 289 -8.00 8.78 17.61
C ALA A 289 -6.46 8.85 17.49
N GLU A 290 -5.77 7.72 17.60
CA GLU A 290 -4.32 7.62 17.45
C GLU A 290 -3.84 7.99 16.04
N VAL A 291 -4.45 7.42 14.99
CA VAL A 291 -4.06 7.76 13.60
C VAL A 291 -4.42 9.20 13.25
N THR A 292 -5.53 9.72 13.79
CA THR A 292 -5.93 11.13 13.63
C THR A 292 -4.90 12.06 14.28
N ALA A 293 -4.49 11.79 15.51
CA ALA A 293 -3.46 12.58 16.20
C ALA A 293 -2.13 12.56 15.46
N THR A 294 -1.73 11.40 14.94
CA THR A 294 -0.52 11.25 14.13
C THR A 294 -0.61 12.05 12.82
N LEU A 295 -1.78 12.05 12.17
CA LEU A 295 -2.01 12.85 10.96
C LEU A 295 -1.94 14.35 11.26
N GLN A 296 -2.52 14.80 12.38
CA GLN A 296 -2.48 16.20 12.84
C GLN A 296 -1.03 16.65 13.11
N ASP A 297 -0.24 15.84 13.84
CA ASP A 297 1.18 16.14 14.08
C ASP A 297 1.96 16.24 12.77
N THR A 298 1.73 15.29 11.86
CA THR A 298 2.36 15.27 10.53
C THR A 298 2.04 16.53 9.76
N TRP A 299 0.76 16.94 9.77
CA TRP A 299 0.31 18.15 9.09
C TRP A 299 0.92 19.43 9.67
N ALA A 300 0.96 19.55 11.01
CA ALA A 300 1.57 20.69 11.69
C ALA A 300 3.06 20.81 11.37
N ARG A 301 3.81 19.71 11.43
CA ARG A 301 5.24 19.66 11.07
C ARG A 301 5.48 19.99 9.59
N LEU A 302 4.59 19.51 8.71
CA LEU A 302 4.68 19.83 7.28
C LEU A 302 4.42 21.32 7.02
N GLN A 303 3.43 21.91 7.71
CA GLN A 303 3.16 23.35 7.63
C GLN A 303 4.37 24.18 8.09
N GLU A 304 5.00 23.80 9.19
CA GLU A 304 6.20 24.45 9.70
C GLU A 304 7.36 24.32 8.71
N ALA A 305 7.61 23.12 8.18
CA ALA A 305 8.65 22.89 7.17
C ALA A 305 8.43 23.71 5.89
N CYS A 306 7.18 23.82 5.43
CA CYS A 306 6.85 24.67 4.28
C CYS A 306 7.03 26.17 4.55
N GLN A 307 6.76 26.63 5.79
CA GLN A 307 6.92 28.03 6.17
C GLN A 307 8.40 28.42 6.34
N THR A 308 9.20 27.55 6.94
CA THR A 308 10.62 27.80 7.21
C THR A 308 11.52 27.47 6.01
N GLY A 309 11.05 26.60 5.11
CA GLY A 309 11.86 26.00 4.04
C GLY A 309 12.81 24.91 4.53
N GLU A 310 12.73 24.55 5.81
CA GLU A 310 13.61 23.57 6.44
C GLU A 310 12.96 22.16 6.42
N PHE A 311 13.57 21.25 5.66
CA PHE A 311 13.15 19.86 5.55
C PHE A 311 14.35 18.99 5.95
N GLU A 312 14.34 18.49 7.16
CA GLU A 312 15.42 17.68 7.70
C GLU A 312 15.54 16.33 7.00
N ALA A 313 16.78 15.87 6.77
CA ALA A 313 17.05 14.54 6.26
C ALA A 313 17.04 13.54 7.44
N GLN A 314 16.14 12.57 7.42
CA GLN A 314 16.19 11.44 8.33
C GLN A 314 17.02 10.33 7.70
N THR A 315 18.29 10.23 8.13
CA THR A 315 19.23 9.28 7.55
C THR A 315 19.08 7.89 8.17
N GLY A 316 19.22 6.86 7.35
CA GLY A 316 19.05 5.48 7.79
C GLY A 316 19.36 4.46 6.70
N PRO A 317 19.03 3.17 6.93
CA PRO A 317 19.26 2.10 5.96
C PRO A 317 18.68 2.38 4.58
N LEU A 318 17.54 3.06 4.55
CA LEU A 318 16.80 3.37 3.33
C LEU A 318 17.44 4.42 2.44
N CYS A 319 18.45 5.17 2.93
CA CYS A 319 19.15 6.11 2.09
C CYS A 319 19.82 5.44 0.86
N ALA A 320 20.21 4.17 1.00
CA ALA A 320 20.78 3.40 -0.11
C ALA A 320 19.76 3.06 -1.22
N TRP A 321 18.46 3.12 -0.90
CA TRP A 321 17.33 2.86 -1.79
C TRP A 321 16.54 4.13 -2.15
N CYS A 322 16.95 5.29 -1.62
CA CYS A 322 16.25 6.53 -1.87
C CYS A 322 16.52 7.01 -3.31
N PRO A 323 15.49 7.23 -4.15
CA PRO A 323 15.67 7.70 -5.53
C PRO A 323 16.35 9.07 -5.60
N PHE A 324 16.28 9.83 -4.51
CA PHE A 324 16.84 11.19 -4.43
C PHE A 324 18.21 11.25 -3.75
N VAL A 325 18.88 10.13 -3.49
CA VAL A 325 20.16 10.10 -2.77
C VAL A 325 21.24 10.93 -3.49
N ALA A 326 21.20 11.01 -4.82
CA ALA A 326 22.10 11.86 -5.61
C ALA A 326 21.98 13.35 -5.27
N HIS A 327 20.83 13.79 -4.75
CA HIS A 327 20.54 15.17 -4.37
C HIS A 327 20.59 15.42 -2.86
N CYS A 328 20.98 14.41 -2.06
CA CYS A 328 20.97 14.46 -0.59
C CYS A 328 22.37 14.16 -0.03
N PRO A 329 23.16 15.18 0.32
CA PRO A 329 24.52 14.99 0.88
C PRO A 329 24.54 14.16 2.16
N GLU A 330 23.54 14.34 3.04
CA GLU A 330 23.39 13.59 4.28
C GLU A 330 23.11 12.10 3.99
N GLY A 331 22.25 11.84 2.99
CA GLY A 331 21.95 10.48 2.52
C GLY A 331 23.19 9.80 1.93
N GLN A 332 23.95 10.47 1.07
CA GLN A 332 25.21 9.94 0.51
C GLN A 332 26.23 9.62 1.60
N SER A 333 26.36 10.50 2.59
CA SER A 333 27.25 10.28 3.75
C SER A 333 26.83 9.03 4.53
N GLU A 334 25.53 8.83 4.77
CA GLU A 334 25.03 7.65 5.46
C GLU A 334 25.24 6.38 4.65
N VAL A 335 24.98 6.39 3.33
CA VAL A 335 25.27 5.24 2.44
C VAL A 335 26.75 4.88 2.48
N THR A 336 27.65 5.85 2.37
CA THR A 336 29.10 5.64 2.44
C THR A 336 29.51 4.99 3.77
N LYS A 337 29.03 5.55 4.87
CA LYS A 337 29.28 5.03 6.22
C LYS A 337 28.81 3.57 6.38
N ARG A 338 27.58 3.27 5.94
CA ARG A 338 27.01 1.92 6.02
C ARG A 338 27.72 0.95 5.08
N HIS A 339 28.10 1.39 3.89
CA HIS A 339 28.85 0.55 2.94
C HIS A 339 30.21 0.17 3.51
N GLY A 340 30.95 1.11 4.09
CA GLY A 340 32.22 0.86 4.76
C GLY A 340 32.12 -0.08 5.97
N ALA A 341 30.93 -0.17 6.57
CA ALA A 341 30.61 -1.11 7.65
C ALA A 341 30.05 -2.47 7.16
N GLY A 342 29.93 -2.72 5.84
CA GLY A 342 29.36 -3.92 5.27
C GLY A 342 27.85 -4.07 5.50
N ARG A 343 27.12 -2.95 5.70
CA ARG A 343 25.68 -2.92 6.04
C ARG A 343 24.79 -2.41 4.90
N VAL A 344 25.27 -2.42 3.67
CA VAL A 344 24.49 -2.08 2.48
C VAL A 344 24.49 -3.29 1.56
N ARG A 345 23.34 -3.67 1.06
CA ARG A 345 23.21 -4.75 0.08
C ARG A 345 23.92 -4.31 -1.21
N HIS A 346 24.52 -5.29 -1.90
CA HIS A 346 25.33 -5.06 -3.10
C HIS A 346 24.52 -4.54 -4.31
N ASP A 347 23.22 -4.75 -4.31
CA ASP A 347 22.26 -4.34 -5.33
C ASP A 347 21.58 -2.98 -5.05
N ALA A 348 21.93 -2.32 -3.94
CA ALA A 348 21.35 -1.03 -3.57
C ALA A 348 21.76 0.08 -4.57
N PRO A 349 20.80 0.79 -5.21
CA PRO A 349 21.09 1.82 -6.23
C PRO A 349 22.01 2.93 -5.75
N GLY A 350 21.93 3.31 -4.48
CA GLY A 350 22.75 4.35 -3.87
C GLY A 350 24.26 4.06 -3.89
N LEU A 351 24.68 2.78 -4.07
CA LEU A 351 26.10 2.44 -4.20
C LEU A 351 26.72 3.00 -5.49
N ALA A 352 25.99 3.03 -6.58
CA ALA A 352 26.46 3.63 -7.84
C ALA A 352 26.72 5.12 -7.66
N ILE A 353 25.83 5.82 -6.95
CA ILE A 353 25.94 7.27 -6.71
C ILE A 353 27.18 7.63 -5.89
N ILE A 354 27.50 6.88 -4.84
CA ILE A 354 28.69 7.15 -4.02
C ILE A 354 29.99 6.76 -4.71
N ALA A 355 29.96 5.80 -5.63
CA ALA A 355 31.13 5.39 -6.43
C ALA A 355 31.53 6.46 -7.45
N GLU A 356 30.56 7.18 -8.04
CA GLU A 356 30.82 8.28 -8.97
C GLU A 356 31.33 9.56 -8.27
N ALA A 357 31.01 9.71 -6.97
CA ALA A 357 31.42 10.85 -6.16
C ALA A 357 32.81 10.71 -5.52
N SER A 358 33.44 9.52 -5.60
CA SER A 358 34.75 9.17 -5.04
C SER A 358 35.85 9.25 -6.06
#